data_65c54b0932587263477cfb6897febb22
#
_entry.id   65c54b0932587263477cfb6897febb22
#
_cell.length_a   1.000
_cell.length_b   1.000
_cell.length_c   1.000
_cell.angle_alpha   90.00
_cell.angle_beta   90.00
_cell.angle_gamma   90.00
#
_symmetry.space_group_name_H-M   'P 1'
#
loop_
_entity.id
_entity.type
_entity.pdbx_description
1 polymer ?
#
loop_
_entity_poly.entity_id
_entity_poly.type
_entity_poly.pdbx_seq_one_letter_code
_entity_poly.pdbx_strand_id
1 'polypeptide(L)'
;MADAEKDRNVLIVDDDEVMCELLTALMSVEGYDVSSAGSAEDALKTVQQGAAPGVILCDMRMPGMQGGDLAAALSAARSDGELPRTTVLLGMSGSAPQADEAKDFDGFLRKPFSVEEFARTVADIRMKGKLTSVDASTTAAQPSGNGSRKPALDERTFSQLRSKLGGGSLRELYGMMLDDVRERLAKIAAAAANGDSATVRREAHTIKGSCGMVGALELQELAAATEGGSPIDNSALANFDSACQRLRRMLDEKL
;
A
#
# COMPACT_ATOMS: atom_id res chain seq x y z
N MET A 1 21.86 -9.53 -18.60
CA MET A 1 22.23 -8.97 -17.29
C MET A 1 21.75 -7.52 -17.12
N ALA A 2 21.76 -6.68 -18.14
CA ALA A 2 21.29 -5.28 -18.07
C ALA A 2 19.76 -5.13 -17.84
N ASP A 3 18.92 -6.08 -18.24
CA ASP A 3 17.48 -6.00 -18.04
C ASP A 3 17.06 -6.34 -16.59
N ALA A 4 17.78 -7.25 -15.93
CA ALA A 4 17.49 -7.61 -14.53
C ALA A 4 17.85 -6.48 -13.53
N GLU A 5 18.74 -5.59 -13.89
CA GLU A 5 19.14 -4.43 -13.07
C GLU A 5 18.13 -3.27 -13.21
N LYS A 6 17.54 -3.10 -14.41
CA LYS A 6 16.45 -2.13 -14.63
C LYS A 6 15.16 -2.49 -13.90
N ASP A 7 14.88 -3.79 -13.73
CA ASP A 7 13.69 -4.27 -13.02
C ASP A 7 13.72 -3.95 -11.53
N ARG A 8 14.88 -3.63 -10.99
CA ARG A 8 15.07 -3.30 -9.58
C ARG A 8 14.85 -1.83 -9.25
N ASN A 9 14.77 -0.95 -10.28
CA ASN A 9 14.48 0.46 -10.06
C ASN A 9 12.97 0.68 -10.05
N VAL A 10 12.42 1.02 -8.90
CA VAL A 10 10.98 1.17 -8.64
C VAL A 10 10.67 2.60 -8.22
N LEU A 11 9.71 3.23 -8.87
CA LEU A 11 9.11 4.48 -8.43
C LEU A 11 7.76 4.16 -7.77
N ILE A 12 7.63 4.44 -6.48
CA ILE A 12 6.36 4.34 -5.74
C ILE A 12 5.68 5.69 -5.80
N VAL A 13 4.38 5.69 -6.14
CA VAL A 13 3.55 6.91 -6.17
C VAL A 13 2.36 6.69 -5.23
N ASP A 14 2.39 7.34 -4.08
CA ASP A 14 1.35 7.24 -3.05
C ASP A 14 1.39 8.53 -2.22
N ASP A 15 0.23 9.12 -1.91
CA ASP A 15 0.15 10.32 -1.09
C ASP A 15 0.34 10.04 0.42
N ASP A 16 0.44 8.77 0.78
CA ASP A 16 0.74 8.33 2.12
C ASP A 16 2.25 8.13 2.32
N GLU A 17 2.88 9.08 3.01
CA GLU A 17 4.32 9.07 3.28
C GLU A 17 4.75 7.80 4.05
N VAL A 18 3.94 7.36 5.02
CA VAL A 18 4.22 6.15 5.81
C VAL A 18 4.14 4.90 4.93
N MET A 19 3.18 4.84 3.99
CA MET A 19 3.09 3.75 3.02
C MET A 19 4.31 3.75 2.09
N CYS A 20 4.75 4.91 1.62
CA CYS A 20 5.97 5.03 0.82
C CYS A 20 7.20 4.54 1.57
N GLU A 21 7.38 4.94 2.83
CA GLU A 21 8.50 4.50 3.68
C GLU A 21 8.45 3.00 3.95
N LEU A 22 7.28 2.47 4.29
CA LEU A 22 7.04 1.05 4.50
C LEU A 22 7.41 0.21 3.27
N LEU A 23 6.88 0.56 2.10
CA LEU A 23 7.17 -0.13 0.86
C LEU A 23 8.65 -0.01 0.47
N THR A 24 9.24 1.17 0.66
CA THR A 24 10.68 1.39 0.42
C THR A 24 11.52 0.47 1.30
N ALA A 25 11.24 0.39 2.60
CA ALA A 25 11.96 -0.48 3.50
C ALA A 25 11.84 -1.97 3.11
N LEU A 26 10.62 -2.43 2.80
CA LEU A 26 10.36 -3.80 2.42
C LEU A 26 11.02 -4.19 1.09
N MET A 27 10.95 -3.32 0.09
CA MET A 27 11.52 -3.57 -1.23
C MET A 27 13.04 -3.45 -1.25
N SER A 28 13.62 -2.50 -0.51
CA SER A 28 15.07 -2.32 -0.42
C SER A 28 15.77 -3.56 0.15
N VAL A 29 15.17 -4.25 1.12
CA VAL A 29 15.70 -5.51 1.68
C VAL A 29 15.75 -6.62 0.63
N GLU A 30 14.82 -6.61 -0.33
CA GLU A 30 14.81 -7.54 -1.46
C GLU A 30 15.72 -7.08 -2.63
N GLY A 31 16.45 -5.98 -2.43
CA GLY A 31 17.45 -5.45 -3.36
C GLY A 31 16.85 -4.61 -4.48
N TYR A 32 15.68 -4.03 -4.29
CA TYR A 32 15.14 -3.00 -5.18
C TYR A 32 15.75 -1.64 -4.84
N ASP A 33 16.00 -0.84 -5.88
CA ASP A 33 16.35 0.58 -5.77
C ASP A 33 15.04 1.37 -5.86
N VAL A 34 14.63 1.97 -4.75
CA VAL A 34 13.30 2.55 -4.62
C VAL A 34 13.38 4.05 -4.46
N SER A 35 12.61 4.75 -5.27
CA SER A 35 12.29 6.16 -5.11
C SER A 35 10.79 6.34 -4.90
N SER A 36 10.37 7.45 -4.31
CA SER A 36 8.95 7.74 -4.06
C SER A 36 8.56 9.12 -4.53
N ALA A 37 7.30 9.28 -4.89
CA ALA A 37 6.65 10.54 -5.20
C ALA A 37 5.33 10.62 -4.42
N GLY A 38 5.09 11.70 -3.71
CA GLY A 38 3.90 11.92 -2.88
C GLY A 38 2.67 12.38 -3.66
N SER A 39 2.79 12.54 -4.99
CA SER A 39 1.69 12.91 -5.87
C SER A 39 1.92 12.43 -7.30
N ALA A 40 0.85 12.36 -8.09
CA ALA A 40 0.92 12.06 -9.51
C ALA A 40 1.73 13.12 -10.28
N GLU A 41 1.57 14.38 -9.90
CA GLU A 41 2.28 15.52 -10.49
C GLU A 41 3.79 15.43 -10.25
N ASP A 42 4.22 15.01 -9.07
CA ASP A 42 5.64 14.83 -8.74
C ASP A 42 6.22 13.61 -9.46
N ALA A 43 5.45 12.54 -9.62
CA ALA A 43 5.86 11.40 -10.43
C ALA A 43 6.08 11.79 -11.90
N LEU A 44 5.18 12.58 -12.50
CA LEU A 44 5.36 13.09 -13.86
C LEU A 44 6.59 13.99 -14.00
N LYS A 45 6.81 14.90 -13.04
CA LYS A 45 8.03 15.72 -13.02
C LYS A 45 9.30 14.87 -12.98
N THR A 46 9.29 13.81 -12.15
CA THR A 46 10.42 12.88 -12.02
C THR A 46 10.74 12.21 -13.35
N VAL A 47 9.71 11.76 -14.09
CA VAL A 47 9.88 11.19 -15.44
C VAL A 47 10.37 12.24 -16.44
N GLN A 48 9.80 13.45 -16.44
CA GLN A 48 10.21 14.55 -17.31
C GLN A 48 11.66 15.00 -17.07
N GLN A 49 12.18 14.83 -15.87
CA GLN A 49 13.59 15.08 -15.51
C GLN A 49 14.53 13.95 -15.95
N GLY A 50 14.01 12.95 -16.65
CA GLY A 50 14.80 11.87 -17.23
C GLY A 50 14.92 10.61 -16.38
N ALA A 51 14.14 10.50 -15.30
CA ALA A 51 14.06 9.24 -14.56
C ALA A 51 13.43 8.15 -15.44
N ALA A 52 14.05 6.97 -15.45
CA ALA A 52 13.63 5.83 -16.24
C ALA A 52 13.43 4.58 -15.36
N PRO A 53 12.46 4.60 -14.44
CA PRO A 53 12.20 3.45 -13.58
C PRO A 53 11.79 2.22 -14.38
N GLY A 54 12.21 1.04 -13.93
CA GLY A 54 11.79 -0.23 -14.51
C GLY A 54 10.34 -0.57 -14.19
N VAL A 55 9.87 -0.12 -13.02
CA VAL A 55 8.49 -0.29 -12.56
C VAL A 55 8.00 1.01 -11.92
N ILE A 56 6.79 1.43 -12.23
CA ILE A 56 6.06 2.48 -11.50
C ILE A 56 4.88 1.82 -10.79
N LEU A 57 4.87 1.91 -9.46
CA LEU A 57 3.84 1.37 -8.59
C LEU A 57 3.00 2.52 -8.04
N CYS A 58 1.75 2.64 -8.50
CA CYS A 58 0.91 3.81 -8.26
C CYS A 58 -0.33 3.46 -7.42
N ASP A 59 -0.59 4.23 -6.37
CA ASP A 59 -1.89 4.18 -5.72
C ASP A 59 -2.99 4.71 -6.65
N MET A 60 -4.15 4.03 -6.61
CA MET A 60 -5.30 4.40 -7.43
C MET A 60 -6.02 5.63 -6.89
N ARG A 61 -5.92 5.90 -5.58
CA ARG A 61 -6.68 6.94 -4.90
C ARG A 61 -5.76 7.95 -4.22
N MET A 62 -5.46 9.01 -4.93
CA MET A 62 -4.65 10.13 -4.44
C MET A 62 -5.44 11.45 -4.56
N PRO A 63 -5.15 12.46 -3.73
CA PRO A 63 -5.65 13.82 -3.93
C PRO A 63 -5.13 14.39 -5.25
N GLY A 64 -5.94 15.24 -5.89
CA GLY A 64 -5.57 15.86 -7.17
C GLY A 64 -5.73 14.88 -8.33
N MET A 65 -4.66 14.61 -9.05
CA MET A 65 -4.66 13.66 -10.18
C MET A 65 -4.79 12.23 -9.67
N GLN A 66 -5.80 11.50 -10.14
CA GLN A 66 -6.02 10.11 -9.75
C GLN A 66 -5.02 9.16 -10.43
N GLY A 67 -4.83 7.98 -9.85
CA GLY A 67 -3.91 6.99 -10.41
C GLY A 67 -4.20 6.59 -11.85
N GLY A 68 -5.48 6.53 -12.25
CA GLY A 68 -5.88 6.26 -13.63
C GLY A 68 -5.44 7.34 -14.62
N ASP A 69 -5.56 8.62 -14.23
CA ASP A 69 -5.11 9.75 -15.05
C ASP A 69 -3.58 9.77 -15.17
N LEU A 70 -2.88 9.46 -14.06
CA LEU A 70 -1.42 9.31 -14.09
C LEU A 70 -1.01 8.18 -15.02
N ALA A 71 -1.68 7.02 -14.96
CA ALA A 71 -1.37 5.90 -15.84
C ALA A 71 -1.54 6.25 -17.32
N ALA A 72 -2.58 7.01 -17.66
CA ALA A 72 -2.81 7.50 -19.02
C ALA A 72 -1.67 8.42 -19.47
N ALA A 73 -1.24 9.37 -18.63
CA ALA A 73 -0.13 10.28 -18.91
C ALA A 73 1.20 9.53 -19.07
N LEU A 74 1.49 8.56 -18.19
CA LEU A 74 2.70 7.73 -18.28
C LEU A 74 2.68 6.80 -19.51
N SER A 75 1.51 6.29 -19.89
CA SER A 75 1.33 5.50 -21.12
C SER A 75 1.60 6.34 -22.37
N ALA A 76 1.19 7.61 -22.39
CA ALA A 76 1.53 8.57 -23.43
C ALA A 76 3.04 8.82 -23.46
N ALA A 77 3.68 9.10 -22.32
CA ALA A 77 5.13 9.27 -22.21
C ALA A 77 5.93 8.06 -22.71
N ARG A 78 5.42 6.82 -22.48
CA ARG A 78 6.02 5.60 -23.09
C ARG A 78 5.90 5.60 -24.62
N SER A 79 4.79 6.10 -25.15
CA SER A 79 4.56 6.15 -26.61
C SER A 79 5.43 7.20 -27.27
N ASP A 80 5.63 8.35 -26.62
CA ASP A 80 6.44 9.48 -27.10
C ASP A 80 7.95 9.28 -26.90
N GLY A 81 8.34 8.24 -26.15
CA GLY A 81 9.74 7.88 -25.91
C GLY A 81 10.38 8.64 -24.74
N GLU A 82 9.60 9.40 -23.96
CA GLU A 82 10.04 10.07 -22.73
C GLU A 82 10.22 9.07 -21.58
N LEU A 83 9.49 7.96 -21.61
CA LEU A 83 9.59 6.85 -20.66
C LEU A 83 9.93 5.55 -21.44
N PRO A 84 10.83 4.69 -20.95
CA PRO A 84 11.13 3.43 -21.61
C PRO A 84 9.87 2.59 -21.83
N ARG A 85 9.71 2.03 -23.01
CA ARG A 85 8.57 1.15 -23.34
C ARG A 85 8.51 -0.12 -22.47
N THR A 86 9.65 -0.48 -21.88
CA THR A 86 9.79 -1.61 -20.96
C THR A 86 9.38 -1.28 -19.52
N THR A 87 9.13 -0.01 -19.18
CA THR A 87 8.63 0.37 -17.85
C THR A 87 7.27 -0.25 -17.62
N VAL A 88 7.11 -0.98 -16.52
CA VAL A 88 5.86 -1.60 -16.11
C VAL A 88 5.07 -0.62 -15.26
N LEU A 89 3.81 -0.39 -15.60
CA LEU A 89 2.87 0.45 -14.85
C LEU A 89 1.95 -0.44 -14.02
N LEU A 90 2.11 -0.46 -12.71
CA LEU A 90 1.28 -1.21 -11.77
C LEU A 90 0.40 -0.28 -10.96
N GLY A 91 -0.90 -0.56 -10.92
CA GLY A 91 -1.81 0.04 -9.96
C GLY A 91 -1.82 -0.74 -8.65
N MET A 92 -1.95 -0.06 -7.52
CA MET A 92 -2.23 -0.69 -6.23
C MET A 92 -3.52 -0.13 -5.63
N SER A 93 -4.39 -1.02 -5.14
CA SER A 93 -5.69 -0.63 -4.60
C SER A 93 -6.18 -1.60 -3.53
N GLY A 94 -6.94 -1.09 -2.56
CA GLY A 94 -7.62 -1.91 -1.53
C GLY A 94 -8.86 -2.64 -2.05
N SER A 95 -9.37 -2.28 -3.24
CA SER A 95 -10.53 -2.89 -3.90
C SER A 95 -10.22 -3.15 -5.37
N ALA A 96 -11.04 -3.97 -6.03
CA ALA A 96 -10.90 -4.18 -7.46
C ALA A 96 -11.15 -2.84 -8.20
N PRO A 97 -10.24 -2.41 -9.10
CA PRO A 97 -10.43 -1.20 -9.89
C PRO A 97 -11.56 -1.38 -10.91
N GLN A 98 -12.18 -0.29 -11.32
CA GLN A 98 -13.13 -0.32 -12.45
C GLN A 98 -12.37 -0.47 -13.78
N ALA A 99 -13.03 -0.98 -14.79
CA ALA A 99 -12.40 -1.27 -16.09
C ALA A 99 -11.76 -0.02 -16.73
N ASP A 100 -12.42 1.15 -16.61
CA ASP A 100 -11.90 2.41 -17.14
C ASP A 100 -10.68 2.93 -16.39
N GLU A 101 -10.62 2.70 -15.07
CA GLU A 101 -9.47 3.07 -14.23
C GLU A 101 -8.26 2.17 -14.50
N ALA A 102 -8.52 0.95 -14.98
CA ALA A 102 -7.51 -0.08 -15.19
C ALA A 102 -6.85 -0.05 -16.57
N LYS A 103 -7.41 0.66 -17.54
CA LYS A 103 -7.09 0.50 -18.97
C LYS A 103 -5.63 0.79 -19.34
N ASP A 104 -4.98 1.74 -18.66
CA ASP A 104 -3.63 2.21 -18.98
C ASP A 104 -2.53 1.60 -18.10
N PHE A 105 -2.92 0.81 -17.08
CA PHE A 105 -2.00 -0.02 -16.30
C PHE A 105 -1.69 -1.34 -17.03
N ASP A 106 -0.52 -1.89 -16.76
CA ASP A 106 -0.11 -3.21 -17.26
C ASP A 106 -0.60 -4.32 -16.32
N GLY A 107 -0.90 -3.99 -15.04
CA GLY A 107 -1.44 -4.91 -14.05
C GLY A 107 -1.77 -4.22 -12.73
N PHE A 108 -2.26 -5.00 -11.77
CA PHE A 108 -2.71 -4.52 -10.47
C PHE A 108 -2.24 -5.39 -9.32
N LEU A 109 -1.99 -4.74 -8.18
CA LEU A 109 -1.78 -5.37 -6.89
C LEU A 109 -2.89 -4.95 -5.92
N ARG A 110 -3.46 -5.92 -5.22
CA ARG A 110 -4.46 -5.65 -4.21
C ARG A 110 -3.79 -5.46 -2.85
N LYS A 111 -3.97 -4.28 -2.24
CA LYS A 111 -3.51 -4.01 -0.86
C LYS A 111 -4.31 -4.84 0.16
N PRO A 112 -3.65 -5.53 1.13
CA PRO A 112 -2.21 -5.67 1.29
C PRO A 112 -1.61 -6.72 0.34
N PHE A 113 -0.38 -6.52 -0.12
CA PHE A 113 0.38 -7.45 -0.96
C PHE A 113 1.80 -7.64 -0.41
N SER A 114 2.44 -8.73 -0.78
CA SER A 114 3.85 -8.97 -0.42
C SER A 114 4.81 -8.55 -1.54
N VAL A 115 6.09 -8.37 -1.21
CA VAL A 115 7.12 -8.07 -2.22
C VAL A 115 7.26 -9.23 -3.21
N GLU A 116 7.02 -10.47 -2.76
CA GLU A 116 6.99 -11.66 -3.63
C GLU A 116 5.82 -11.61 -4.63
N GLU A 117 4.64 -11.11 -4.22
CA GLU A 117 3.50 -10.91 -5.13
C GLU A 117 3.80 -9.81 -6.14
N PHE A 118 4.41 -8.70 -5.70
CA PHE A 118 4.89 -7.66 -6.60
C PHE A 118 5.87 -8.22 -7.63
N ALA A 119 6.92 -8.92 -7.20
CA ALA A 119 7.94 -9.50 -8.08
C ALA A 119 7.33 -10.48 -9.10
N ARG A 120 6.41 -11.35 -8.67
CA ARG A 120 5.71 -12.29 -9.54
C ARG A 120 4.84 -11.57 -10.56
N THR A 121 4.09 -10.56 -10.16
CA THR A 121 3.23 -9.78 -11.05
C THR A 121 4.05 -9.07 -12.12
N VAL A 122 5.18 -8.44 -11.76
CA VAL A 122 6.11 -7.82 -12.72
C VAL A 122 6.65 -8.86 -13.71
N ALA A 123 7.09 -10.02 -13.21
CA ALA A 123 7.60 -11.09 -14.06
C ALA A 123 6.52 -11.62 -15.04
N ASP A 124 5.31 -11.81 -14.57
CA ASP A 124 4.18 -12.28 -15.40
C ASP A 124 3.84 -11.27 -16.50
N ILE A 125 3.83 -9.97 -16.20
CA ILE A 125 3.61 -8.91 -17.20
C ILE A 125 4.70 -8.93 -18.27
N ARG A 126 5.98 -9.05 -17.86
CA ARG A 126 7.09 -9.10 -18.80
C ARG A 126 7.07 -10.32 -19.71
N MET A 127 6.63 -11.47 -19.20
CA MET A 127 6.54 -12.70 -19.97
C MET A 127 5.32 -12.76 -20.90
N LYS A 128 4.16 -12.25 -20.45
CA LYS A 128 2.86 -12.42 -21.11
C LYS A 128 2.33 -11.14 -21.75
N GLY A 129 2.98 -10.00 -21.52
CA GLY A 129 2.44 -8.70 -21.83
C GLY A 129 1.38 -8.26 -20.81
N LYS A 130 0.58 -7.24 -21.17
CA LYS A 130 -0.44 -6.66 -20.29
C LYS A 130 -1.38 -7.73 -19.71
N LEU A 131 -1.49 -7.79 -18.38
CA LEU A 131 -2.48 -8.63 -17.70
C LEU A 131 -3.85 -7.96 -17.77
N THR A 132 -4.71 -8.42 -18.67
CA THR A 132 -6.05 -7.86 -18.91
C THR A 132 -7.10 -8.34 -17.91
N SER A 133 -6.75 -9.28 -17.03
CA SER A 133 -7.65 -9.77 -15.97
C SER A 133 -7.00 -9.56 -14.60
N VAL A 134 -7.78 -8.97 -13.69
CA VAL A 134 -7.54 -9.05 -12.27
C VAL A 134 -7.83 -10.50 -11.87
N ASP A 135 -6.96 -11.42 -12.24
CA ASP A 135 -6.97 -12.75 -11.65
C ASP A 135 -6.48 -12.60 -10.20
N ALA A 136 -7.44 -12.18 -9.38
CA ALA A 136 -7.33 -12.20 -7.92
C ALA A 136 -7.36 -13.67 -7.44
N SER A 137 -6.53 -14.50 -8.06
CA SER A 137 -6.28 -15.86 -7.61
C SER A 137 -4.98 -15.89 -6.84
N THR A 138 -4.97 -15.20 -5.72
CA THR A 138 -4.05 -15.57 -4.67
C THR A 138 -4.78 -15.36 -3.35
N THR A 139 -5.04 -16.45 -2.77
CA THR A 139 -5.55 -16.80 -1.45
C THR A 139 -5.17 -15.76 -0.39
N ALA A 140 -5.88 -14.64 -0.37
CA ALA A 140 -6.15 -14.02 0.92
C ALA A 140 -6.95 -15.09 1.65
N ALA A 141 -6.39 -15.67 2.69
CA ALA A 141 -7.13 -16.53 3.59
C ALA A 141 -8.41 -15.79 3.93
N GLN A 142 -9.54 -16.30 3.41
CA GLN A 142 -10.83 -15.77 3.79
C GLN A 142 -10.92 -15.89 5.31
N PRO A 143 -11.28 -14.84 6.03
CA PRO A 143 -11.55 -14.97 7.42
C PRO A 143 -12.73 -15.93 7.57
N SER A 144 -12.45 -17.15 8.02
CA SER A 144 -13.48 -18.07 8.47
C SER A 144 -14.24 -17.35 9.57
N GLY A 145 -15.48 -17.02 9.28
CA GLY A 145 -16.37 -16.43 10.26
C GLY A 145 -16.51 -17.35 11.46
N ASN A 146 -15.99 -16.91 12.56
CA ASN A 146 -16.45 -17.28 13.89
C ASN A 146 -16.09 -16.12 14.81
N GLY A 147 -17.00 -15.65 15.64
CA GLY A 147 -16.95 -14.44 16.44
C GLY A 147 -15.83 -14.35 17.50
N SER A 148 -14.66 -14.85 17.19
CA SER A 148 -13.43 -14.66 17.95
C SER A 148 -12.71 -13.42 17.45
N ARG A 149 -12.40 -12.50 18.36
CA ARG A 149 -11.54 -11.34 18.12
C ARG A 149 -10.29 -11.80 17.37
N LYS A 150 -9.98 -11.17 16.24
CA LYS A 150 -8.76 -11.51 15.50
C LYS A 150 -7.52 -11.25 16.37
N PRO A 151 -6.44 -12.02 16.16
CA PRO A 151 -5.18 -11.75 16.85
C PRO A 151 -4.69 -10.34 16.49
N ALA A 152 -4.02 -9.67 17.42
CA ALA A 152 -3.51 -8.32 17.19
C ALA A 152 -2.46 -8.30 16.06
N LEU A 153 -1.75 -9.42 15.84
CA LEU A 153 -0.64 -9.54 14.91
C LEU A 153 -0.72 -10.86 14.14
N ASP A 154 -0.44 -10.84 12.84
CA ASP A 154 -0.19 -12.03 12.02
C ASP A 154 1.23 -12.53 12.24
N GLU A 155 1.38 -13.64 12.93
CA GLU A 155 2.67 -14.23 13.26
C GLU A 155 3.52 -14.61 12.04
N ARG A 156 2.88 -14.98 10.92
CA ARG A 156 3.58 -15.31 9.67
C ARG A 156 4.21 -14.06 9.08
N THR A 157 3.42 -13.01 8.87
CA THR A 157 3.88 -11.71 8.37
C THR A 157 4.97 -11.14 9.29
N PHE A 158 4.75 -11.14 10.59
CA PHE A 158 5.73 -10.67 11.57
C PHE A 158 7.06 -11.41 11.47
N SER A 159 7.03 -12.75 11.40
CA SER A 159 8.25 -13.58 11.32
C SER A 159 9.01 -13.34 10.02
N GLN A 160 8.30 -13.17 8.89
CA GLN A 160 8.90 -12.82 7.61
C GLN A 160 9.59 -11.45 7.67
N LEU A 161 8.88 -10.43 8.17
CA LEU A 161 9.43 -9.08 8.32
C LEU A 161 10.63 -9.06 9.25
N ARG A 162 10.56 -9.76 10.39
CA ARG A 162 11.66 -9.86 11.35
C ARG A 162 12.90 -10.51 10.74
N SER A 163 12.72 -11.55 9.95
CA SER A 163 13.85 -12.25 9.30
C SER A 163 14.55 -11.39 8.25
N LYS A 164 13.81 -10.48 7.60
CA LYS A 164 14.31 -9.61 6.54
C LYS A 164 14.90 -8.30 7.06
N LEU A 165 14.20 -7.62 7.95
CA LEU A 165 14.56 -6.27 8.43
C LEU A 165 15.43 -6.28 9.69
N GLY A 166 15.41 -7.37 10.46
CA GLY A 166 16.00 -7.40 11.80
C GLY A 166 15.13 -6.68 12.83
N GLY A 167 15.45 -6.89 14.14
CA GLY A 167 14.58 -6.41 15.22
C GLY A 167 14.53 -4.88 15.36
N GLY A 168 15.65 -4.19 15.13
CA GLY A 168 15.74 -2.73 15.27
C GLY A 168 14.88 -2.00 14.23
N SER A 169 15.12 -2.25 12.94
CA SER A 169 14.36 -1.63 11.85
C SER A 169 12.88 -2.02 11.88
N LEU A 170 12.58 -3.25 12.32
CA LEU A 170 11.18 -3.68 12.46
C LEU A 170 10.47 -2.91 13.58
N ARG A 171 11.16 -2.62 14.70
CA ARG A 171 10.63 -1.79 15.78
C ARG A 171 10.34 -0.36 15.31
N GLU A 172 11.24 0.24 14.54
CA GLU A 172 11.06 1.57 13.96
C GLU A 172 9.86 1.59 13.02
N LEU A 173 9.74 0.60 12.13
CA LEU A 173 8.65 0.47 11.19
C LEU A 173 7.28 0.41 11.87
N TYR A 174 7.12 -0.46 12.88
CA TYR A 174 5.87 -0.52 13.64
C TYR A 174 5.64 0.75 14.46
N GLY A 175 6.70 1.42 14.94
CA GLY A 175 6.63 2.71 15.63
C GLY A 175 5.99 3.77 14.73
N MET A 176 6.55 3.97 13.54
CA MET A 176 6.03 4.93 12.54
C MET A 176 4.57 4.63 12.18
N MET A 177 4.24 3.37 11.88
CA MET A 177 2.87 2.96 11.58
C MET A 177 1.90 3.25 12.74
N LEU A 178 2.27 2.98 13.99
CA LEU A 178 1.41 3.26 15.14
C LEU A 178 1.22 4.74 15.40
N ASP A 179 2.24 5.57 15.14
CA ASP A 179 2.13 7.02 15.30
C ASP A 179 1.26 7.62 14.18
N ASP A 180 1.40 7.16 12.92
CA ASP A 180 0.49 7.54 11.82
C ASP A 180 -0.96 7.13 12.10
N VAL A 181 -1.20 5.92 12.60
CA VAL A 181 -2.56 5.51 13.01
C VAL A 181 -3.17 6.49 14.00
N ARG A 182 -2.40 6.98 14.99
CA ARG A 182 -2.91 7.96 15.96
C ARG A 182 -3.26 9.30 15.32
N GLU A 183 -2.41 9.80 14.43
CA GLU A 183 -2.68 11.06 13.72
C GLU A 183 -3.94 10.95 12.87
N ARG A 184 -4.09 9.84 12.14
CA ARG A 184 -5.28 9.59 11.32
C ARG A 184 -6.54 9.42 12.15
N LEU A 185 -6.46 8.79 13.32
CA LEU A 185 -7.60 8.69 14.24
C LEU A 185 -8.07 10.06 14.73
N ALA A 186 -7.15 10.99 14.98
CA ALA A 186 -7.51 12.38 15.31
C ALA A 186 -8.24 13.07 14.14
N LYS A 187 -7.77 12.86 12.90
CA LYS A 187 -8.44 13.37 11.69
C LYS A 187 -9.83 12.72 11.51
N ILE A 188 -9.95 11.43 11.72
CA ILE A 188 -11.23 10.69 11.66
C ILE A 188 -12.22 11.24 12.70
N ALA A 189 -11.77 11.46 13.95
CA ALA A 189 -12.62 12.00 15.00
C ALA A 189 -13.13 13.41 14.66
N ALA A 190 -12.25 14.28 14.16
CA ALA A 190 -12.60 15.64 13.74
C ALA A 190 -13.58 15.63 12.53
N ALA A 191 -13.32 14.78 11.53
CA ALA A 191 -14.17 14.64 10.35
C ALA A 191 -15.56 14.09 10.72
N ALA A 192 -15.61 13.08 11.59
CA ALA A 192 -16.88 12.50 12.08
C ALA A 192 -17.73 13.53 12.81
N ALA A 193 -17.12 14.36 13.67
CA ALA A 193 -17.82 15.44 14.38
C ALA A 193 -18.43 16.48 13.42
N ASN A 194 -17.83 16.67 12.24
CA ASN A 194 -18.30 17.58 11.20
C ASN A 194 -19.20 16.93 10.13
N GLY A 195 -19.49 15.64 10.27
CA GLY A 195 -20.28 14.88 9.28
C GLY A 195 -19.54 14.59 7.95
N ASP A 196 -18.22 14.80 7.89
CA ASP A 196 -17.40 14.53 6.70
C ASP A 196 -17.06 13.04 6.58
N SER A 197 -18.02 12.29 6.07
CA SER A 197 -17.88 10.85 5.86
C SER A 197 -16.85 10.48 4.77
N ALA A 198 -16.53 11.41 3.87
CA ALA A 198 -15.55 11.17 2.82
C ALA A 198 -14.14 11.11 3.41
N THR A 199 -13.78 12.08 4.25
CA THR A 199 -12.50 12.11 4.97
C THR A 199 -12.41 10.90 5.92
N VAL A 200 -13.46 10.58 6.68
CA VAL A 200 -13.47 9.39 7.54
C VAL A 200 -13.10 8.12 6.75
N ARG A 201 -13.74 7.90 5.61
CA ARG A 201 -13.48 6.71 4.77
C ARG A 201 -12.07 6.70 4.19
N ARG A 202 -11.55 7.85 3.74
CA ARG A 202 -10.20 7.96 3.19
C ARG A 202 -9.15 7.61 4.25
N GLU A 203 -9.19 8.26 5.42
CA GLU A 203 -8.22 7.99 6.49
C GLU A 203 -8.32 6.54 7.00
N ALA A 204 -9.52 5.99 7.13
CA ALA A 204 -9.70 4.59 7.50
C ALA A 204 -9.15 3.62 6.44
N HIS A 205 -9.30 3.94 5.15
CA HIS A 205 -8.73 3.16 4.05
C HIS A 205 -7.21 3.09 4.16
N THR A 206 -6.56 4.21 4.44
CA THR A 206 -5.11 4.29 4.61
C THR A 206 -4.64 3.46 5.81
N ILE A 207 -5.27 3.60 6.99
CA ILE A 207 -4.97 2.77 8.16
C ILE A 207 -5.11 1.28 7.82
N LYS A 208 -6.17 0.89 7.13
CA LYS A 208 -6.39 -0.50 6.71
C LYS A 208 -5.26 -1.03 5.84
N GLY A 209 -4.78 -0.20 4.91
CA GLY A 209 -3.68 -0.54 4.00
C GLY A 209 -2.37 -0.77 4.75
N SER A 210 -1.90 0.22 5.48
CA SER A 210 -0.62 0.18 6.22
C SER A 210 -0.60 -0.93 7.26
N CYS A 211 -1.68 -1.06 8.08
CA CYS A 211 -1.81 -2.14 9.05
C CYS A 211 -1.81 -3.53 8.39
N GLY A 212 -2.45 -3.66 7.23
CA GLY A 212 -2.47 -4.93 6.48
C GLY A 212 -1.10 -5.35 5.97
N MET A 213 -0.27 -4.42 5.51
CA MET A 213 1.10 -4.69 5.02
C MET A 213 2.02 -5.25 6.10
N VAL A 214 1.86 -4.80 7.34
CA VAL A 214 2.67 -5.28 8.49
C VAL A 214 1.99 -6.37 9.31
N GLY A 215 0.80 -6.81 8.91
CA GLY A 215 0.07 -7.87 9.60
C GLY A 215 -0.56 -7.44 10.93
N ALA A 216 -0.84 -6.16 11.14
CA ALA A 216 -1.55 -5.64 12.32
C ALA A 216 -3.07 -5.86 12.17
N LEU A 217 -3.50 -7.13 12.30
CA LEU A 217 -4.83 -7.61 11.91
C LEU A 217 -5.98 -6.95 12.66
N GLU A 218 -5.84 -6.71 13.95
CA GLU A 218 -6.89 -6.08 14.75
C GLU A 218 -7.13 -4.63 14.32
N LEU A 219 -6.07 -3.85 14.10
CA LEU A 219 -6.15 -2.49 13.59
C LEU A 219 -6.70 -2.44 12.17
N GLN A 220 -6.26 -3.37 11.31
CA GLN A 220 -6.80 -3.51 9.95
C GLN A 220 -8.30 -3.76 9.95
N GLU A 221 -8.82 -4.61 10.85
CA GLU A 221 -10.25 -4.93 10.95
C GLU A 221 -11.07 -3.73 11.43
N LEU A 222 -10.59 -3.02 12.46
CA LEU A 222 -11.23 -1.81 12.95
C LEU A 222 -11.30 -0.73 11.85
N ALA A 223 -10.22 -0.55 11.11
CA ALA A 223 -10.17 0.38 10.00
C ALA A 223 -11.11 -0.03 8.85
N ALA A 224 -11.19 -1.33 8.53
CA ALA A 224 -12.12 -1.85 7.53
C ALA A 224 -13.58 -1.61 7.91
N ALA A 225 -13.93 -1.80 9.18
CA ALA A 225 -15.28 -1.50 9.69
C ALA A 225 -15.62 -0.01 9.57
N THR A 226 -14.67 0.87 9.92
CA THR A 226 -14.79 2.33 9.79
C THR A 226 -14.96 2.75 8.33
N GLU A 227 -14.14 2.22 7.42
CA GLU A 227 -14.25 2.46 5.97
C GLU A 227 -15.63 2.01 5.44
N GLY A 228 -16.15 0.90 5.97
CA GLY A 228 -17.49 0.35 5.66
C GLY A 228 -18.66 1.15 6.20
N GLY A 229 -18.42 2.22 6.95
CA GLY A 229 -19.45 3.12 7.47
C GLY A 229 -19.90 2.83 8.90
N SER A 230 -19.15 2.04 9.66
CA SER A 230 -19.41 1.89 11.10
C SER A 230 -19.31 3.24 11.81
N PRO A 231 -20.22 3.55 12.76
CA PRO A 231 -20.20 4.81 13.49
C PRO A 231 -18.86 5.03 14.22
N ILE A 232 -18.38 6.25 14.19
CA ILE A 232 -17.21 6.68 14.96
C ILE A 232 -17.69 7.42 16.21
N ASP A 233 -17.72 6.70 17.29
CA ASP A 233 -18.02 7.22 18.62
C ASP A 233 -16.79 7.04 19.54
N ASN A 234 -16.92 7.49 20.78
CA ASN A 234 -15.86 7.34 21.77
C ASN A 234 -15.48 5.87 22.03
N SER A 235 -16.42 4.93 21.87
CA SER A 235 -16.17 3.50 22.01
C SER A 235 -15.33 2.96 20.87
N ALA A 236 -15.63 3.35 19.63
CA ALA A 236 -14.85 2.99 18.46
C ALA A 236 -13.40 3.51 18.57
N LEU A 237 -13.21 4.77 18.96
CA LEU A 237 -11.87 5.35 19.17
C LEU A 237 -11.10 4.65 20.29
N ALA A 238 -11.77 4.32 21.41
CA ALA A 238 -11.17 3.56 22.51
C ALA A 238 -10.77 2.13 22.10
N ASN A 239 -11.50 1.51 21.16
CA ASN A 239 -11.13 0.20 20.60
C ASN A 239 -9.83 0.29 19.81
N PHE A 240 -9.65 1.32 18.97
CA PHE A 240 -8.40 1.56 18.26
C PHE A 240 -7.23 1.79 19.21
N ASP A 241 -7.41 2.65 20.23
CA ASP A 241 -6.35 2.91 21.22
C ASP A 241 -5.95 1.64 21.96
N SER A 242 -6.94 0.84 22.40
CA SER A 242 -6.70 -0.45 23.03
C SER A 242 -5.98 -1.44 22.10
N ALA A 243 -6.27 -1.44 20.80
CA ALA A 243 -5.60 -2.28 19.82
C ALA A 243 -4.13 -1.83 19.60
N CYS A 244 -3.88 -0.52 19.51
CA CYS A 244 -2.52 0.03 19.43
C CYS A 244 -1.68 -0.36 20.66
N GLN A 245 -2.25 -0.25 21.86
CA GLN A 245 -1.57 -0.63 23.09
C GLN A 245 -1.27 -2.13 23.18
N ARG A 246 -2.21 -2.98 22.72
CA ARG A 246 -1.95 -4.44 22.63
C ARG A 246 -0.84 -4.77 21.68
N LEU A 247 -0.88 -4.20 20.48
CA LEU A 247 0.17 -4.43 19.49
C LEU A 247 1.53 -3.96 20.02
N ARG A 248 1.61 -2.76 20.62
CA ARG A 248 2.86 -2.24 21.20
C ARG A 248 3.43 -3.18 22.26
N ARG A 249 2.62 -3.69 23.19
CA ARG A 249 3.07 -4.67 24.20
C ARG A 249 3.61 -5.95 23.57
N MET A 250 2.90 -6.49 22.56
CA MET A 250 3.36 -7.69 21.86
C MET A 250 4.68 -7.46 21.14
N LEU A 251 4.91 -6.29 20.56
CA LEU A 251 6.17 -5.94 19.90
C LEU A 251 7.32 -5.83 20.93
N ASP A 252 7.07 -5.21 22.10
CA ASP A 252 8.05 -5.10 23.17
C ASP A 252 8.48 -6.48 23.75
N GLU A 253 7.56 -7.47 23.73
CA GLU A 253 7.86 -8.82 24.14
C GLU A 253 8.62 -9.64 23.07
N LYS A 254 8.44 -9.29 21.78
CA LYS A 254 8.98 -10.08 20.66
C LYS A 254 10.25 -9.50 20.04
N LEU A 255 10.52 -8.23 20.23
CA LEU A 255 11.65 -7.46 19.68
C LEU A 255 12.61 -6.99 20.76
#